data_cff91e561232bd9717148df8147b1358
#
_entry.id   cff91e561232bd9717148df8147b1358
#
_cell.length_a   1.000
_cell.length_b   1.000
_cell.length_c   1.000
_cell.angle_alpha   90.00
_cell.angle_beta   90.00
_cell.angle_gamma   90.00
#
_symmetry.space_group_name_H-M   'P 1'
#
loop_
_entity.id
_entity.type
_entity.pdbx_description
1 polymer ?
#
loop_
_entity_poly.entity_id
_entity_poly.type
_entity_poly.pdbx_seq_one_letter_code
_entity_poly.pdbx_strand_id
1 'polypeptide(L)'
;MKTKNRSLFSRICKCYSKKETLDIRRYSRRDSETSYRDPEMYLNPTDEIRDACKDLVLSNDQLRLVMQKLTDEINKGLSKETHDDAIVKCFTTYVQDLPNGTEKGNFLALDLGGTNFRVLLITLDRQNFDMKSKIYAIPQSLMLGTGTQLFDHIAQCLALFVKDLNLQNEVLPLGFTFSFPLTQHGLTEGHLVRWTKGFNCSGVIGEDVVALLEDAISRRKVKIDVCAILNDTTGTLMSCAWKNRNCRIGLIVGTGSNACYVEKTKNVQCAIPGNYSTSKSDMLINTEWGAFGEQDVLDFVITEFDRAIDENSINPNKQLFEKMISGMYMGELTRLVLEKLVNAGFLFGGKCPNDLRKRGKFFTKYVSEIENDPKGRYTNCREVLAELGMRNVSDQDCENVRYVCSVVSRRAAHLVSAGIAALLNKIGENNVTVGIDGSVYRFHPHFHDLMTVKINELQKYKVRIME
;
A
#
# COMPACT_ATOMS: atom_id res chain seq x y z
N MET A 1 7.49 -35.98 -5.77
CA MET A 1 7.62 -34.89 -4.79
C MET A 1 7.01 -33.55 -5.23
N LYS A 2 6.75 -33.30 -6.51
CA LYS A 2 6.21 -32.03 -7.04
C LYS A 2 4.70 -31.77 -6.89
N THR A 3 3.92 -32.71 -6.43
CA THR A 3 2.45 -32.60 -6.33
C THR A 3 1.90 -32.17 -4.96
N LYS A 4 2.71 -32.19 -3.90
CA LYS A 4 2.29 -31.78 -2.55
C LYS A 4 2.32 -30.25 -2.29
N ASN A 5 3.08 -29.49 -3.08
CA ASN A 5 3.25 -28.04 -2.84
C ASN A 5 2.08 -27.18 -3.38
N ARG A 6 1.19 -27.72 -4.21
CA ARG A 6 0.13 -26.95 -4.89
C ARG A 6 -1.01 -26.46 -3.99
N SER A 7 -1.29 -27.13 -2.87
CA SER A 7 -2.35 -26.72 -1.95
C SER A 7 -1.86 -25.79 -0.81
N LEU A 8 -0.56 -25.64 -0.67
CA LEU A 8 0.06 -24.97 0.47
C LEU A 8 0.01 -23.45 0.36
N PHE A 9 0.05 -22.94 -0.86
CA PHE A 9 0.13 -21.49 -1.12
C PHE A 9 -1.17 -20.76 -0.81
N SER A 10 -2.31 -21.40 -1.05
CA SER A 10 -3.62 -20.88 -0.64
C SER A 10 -3.75 -20.70 0.88
N ARG A 11 -2.79 -21.20 1.62
CA ARG A 11 -2.82 -21.33 3.08
C ARG A 11 -2.13 -20.19 3.83
N ILE A 12 -1.26 -19.41 3.17
CA ILE A 12 -0.34 -18.46 3.84
C ILE A 12 -0.95 -17.08 4.08
N CYS A 13 -2.03 -16.72 3.42
CA CYS A 13 -2.41 -15.34 3.18
C CYS A 13 -3.36 -14.68 4.17
N LYS A 14 -3.49 -15.17 5.39
CA LYS A 14 -4.34 -14.56 6.43
C LYS A 14 -3.64 -13.55 7.35
N CYS A 15 -2.42 -13.18 7.06
CA CYS A 15 -1.57 -12.44 7.99
C CYS A 15 -1.96 -10.99 8.22
N TYR A 16 -2.82 -10.43 7.39
CA TYR A 16 -3.06 -8.99 7.37
C TYR A 16 -4.32 -8.49 8.08
N SER A 17 -5.17 -9.37 8.64
CA SER A 17 -6.54 -8.99 9.02
C SER A 17 -6.83 -8.78 10.51
N LYS A 18 -5.84 -8.69 11.40
CA LYS A 18 -6.13 -8.25 12.80
C LYS A 18 -4.99 -7.41 13.35
N LYS A 19 -5.24 -6.14 13.50
CA LYS A 19 -4.50 -5.23 14.39
C LYS A 19 -5.09 -5.23 15.79
N GLU A 20 -4.21 -4.89 16.75
CA GLU A 20 -4.50 -4.65 18.16
C GLU A 20 -5.86 -4.01 18.39
N THR A 21 -6.56 -4.51 19.38
CA THR A 21 -7.78 -3.94 19.97
C THR A 21 -7.49 -2.57 20.58
N LEU A 22 -7.32 -1.58 19.75
CA LEU A 22 -7.62 -0.20 20.06
C LEU A 22 -9.08 0.00 19.64
N ASP A 23 -9.89 0.39 20.62
CA ASP A 23 -11.32 0.59 20.67
C ASP A 23 -12.05 0.79 19.31
N ILE A 24 -12.25 -0.29 18.57
CA ILE A 24 -12.93 -0.33 17.26
C ILE A 24 -14.43 -0.05 17.39
N ARG A 25 -14.95 0.17 18.59
CA ARG A 25 -16.40 0.43 18.81
C ARG A 25 -16.88 1.77 18.28
N ARG A 26 -16.01 2.66 17.80
CA ARG A 26 -16.41 3.95 17.21
C ARG A 26 -16.61 3.96 15.70
N TYR A 27 -16.20 2.92 14.98
CA TYR A 27 -16.34 2.82 13.53
C TYR A 27 -17.12 1.58 13.09
N SER A 28 -18.17 1.20 13.86
CA SER A 28 -19.05 0.15 13.38
C SER A 28 -19.96 0.71 12.28
N ARG A 29 -19.71 0.21 11.08
CA ARG A 29 -20.65 0.03 9.96
C ARG A 29 -21.85 0.97 9.95
N ARG A 30 -21.83 1.92 9.06
CA ARG A 30 -23.04 2.39 8.43
C ARG A 30 -23.43 1.41 7.32
N ASP A 31 -24.07 0.31 7.69
CA ASP A 31 -24.94 -0.44 6.79
C ASP A 31 -26.25 0.37 6.69
N SER A 32 -26.29 1.37 5.86
CA SER A 32 -27.53 1.98 5.38
C SER A 32 -27.21 2.73 4.08
N GLU A 33 -28.06 2.57 3.09
CA GLU A 33 -28.14 3.33 1.84
C GLU A 33 -28.38 4.84 2.06
N THR A 34 -27.61 5.48 2.94
CA THR A 34 -27.58 6.93 3.01
C THR A 34 -26.61 7.38 1.93
N SER A 35 -27.10 8.05 0.92
CA SER A 35 -26.33 8.69 -0.13
C SER A 35 -25.12 9.40 0.50
N TYR A 36 -23.91 8.92 0.16
CA TYR A 36 -22.66 9.62 0.50
C TYR A 36 -22.79 11.07 0.05
N ARG A 37 -22.70 11.99 0.99
CA ARG A 37 -22.64 13.42 0.70
C ARG A 37 -21.19 13.83 0.80
N ASP A 38 -20.64 14.20 -0.35
CA ASP A 38 -19.27 14.68 -0.46
C ASP A 38 -19.00 15.80 0.58
N PRO A 39 -18.00 15.63 1.47
CA PRO A 39 -17.67 16.65 2.47
C PRO A 39 -17.40 18.03 1.89
N GLU A 40 -16.82 18.10 0.67
CA GLU A 40 -16.52 19.37 0.01
C GLU A 40 -17.78 20.20 -0.30
N MET A 41 -18.92 19.55 -0.52
CA MET A 41 -20.20 20.28 -0.75
C MET A 41 -20.61 21.19 0.42
N TYR A 42 -19.96 21.05 1.57
CA TYR A 42 -20.26 21.81 2.78
C TYR A 42 -19.14 22.73 3.23
N LEU A 43 -17.99 22.73 2.52
CA LEU A 43 -16.86 23.60 2.81
C LEU A 43 -17.00 24.92 2.06
N ASN A 44 -16.78 26.03 2.76
CA ASN A 44 -16.85 27.39 2.23
C ASN A 44 -15.47 28.07 2.34
N PRO A 45 -14.44 27.62 1.62
CA PRO A 45 -13.17 28.33 1.55
C PRO A 45 -13.39 29.68 0.85
N THR A 46 -12.46 30.60 1.05
CA THR A 46 -12.47 31.83 0.26
C THR A 46 -12.14 31.52 -1.21
N ASP A 47 -12.51 32.45 -2.12
CA ASP A 47 -12.30 32.24 -3.56
C ASP A 47 -10.80 32.13 -3.92
N GLU A 48 -9.94 32.88 -3.23
CA GLU A 48 -8.49 32.82 -3.41
C GLU A 48 -7.92 31.44 -3.05
N ILE A 49 -8.43 30.81 -1.97
CA ILE A 49 -8.04 29.45 -1.57
C ILE A 49 -8.50 28.44 -2.61
N ARG A 50 -9.74 28.60 -3.09
CA ARG A 50 -10.31 27.71 -4.12
C ARG A 50 -9.52 27.79 -5.42
N ASP A 51 -9.21 29.00 -5.88
CA ASP A 51 -8.41 29.21 -7.10
C ASP A 51 -6.99 28.66 -6.97
N ALA A 52 -6.34 28.88 -5.84
CA ALA A 52 -4.99 28.36 -5.60
C ALA A 52 -4.91 26.82 -5.54
N CYS A 53 -6.02 26.15 -5.23
CA CYS A 53 -6.08 24.68 -5.16
C CYS A 53 -6.65 24.03 -6.42
N LYS A 54 -7.07 24.80 -7.45
CA LYS A 54 -7.78 24.27 -8.61
C LYS A 54 -7.03 23.17 -9.36
N ASP A 55 -5.71 23.26 -9.47
CA ASP A 55 -4.88 22.29 -10.18
C ASP A 55 -4.74 20.95 -9.42
N LEU A 56 -5.15 20.92 -8.15
CA LEU A 56 -5.26 19.70 -7.36
C LEU A 56 -6.62 19.00 -7.53
N VAL A 57 -7.62 19.65 -8.15
CA VAL A 57 -8.95 19.10 -8.39
C VAL A 57 -8.99 18.49 -9.79
N LEU A 58 -8.92 17.16 -9.86
CA LEU A 58 -8.84 16.46 -11.14
C LEU A 58 -10.23 16.22 -11.74
N SER A 59 -10.38 16.52 -13.04
CA SER A 59 -11.57 16.19 -13.81
C SER A 59 -11.66 14.68 -14.11
N ASN A 60 -12.87 14.20 -14.41
CA ASN A 60 -13.06 12.82 -14.84
C ASN A 60 -12.31 12.49 -16.15
N ASP A 61 -12.12 13.47 -17.03
CA ASP A 61 -11.37 13.26 -18.27
C ASP A 61 -9.86 13.10 -18.00
N GLN A 62 -9.31 13.90 -17.08
CA GLN A 62 -7.92 13.70 -16.63
C GLN A 62 -7.75 12.32 -15.96
N LEU A 63 -8.69 11.89 -15.12
CA LEU A 63 -8.66 10.58 -14.48
C LEU A 63 -8.78 9.43 -15.51
N ARG A 64 -9.61 9.58 -16.55
CA ARG A 64 -9.67 8.61 -17.65
C ARG A 64 -8.36 8.53 -18.43
N LEU A 65 -7.70 9.67 -18.64
CA LEU A 65 -6.39 9.69 -19.27
C LEU A 65 -5.32 9.00 -18.40
N VAL A 66 -5.37 9.19 -17.07
CA VAL A 66 -4.54 8.45 -16.11
C VAL A 66 -4.78 6.94 -16.24
N MET A 67 -6.06 6.50 -16.30
CA MET A 67 -6.42 5.09 -16.48
C MET A 67 -5.84 4.52 -17.78
N GLN A 68 -5.96 5.24 -18.90
CA GLN A 68 -5.44 4.80 -20.18
C GLN A 68 -3.92 4.63 -20.13
N LYS A 69 -3.20 5.67 -19.68
CA LYS A 69 -1.74 5.64 -19.59
C LYS A 69 -1.22 4.55 -18.65
N LEU A 70 -1.89 4.33 -17.51
CA LEU A 70 -1.53 3.23 -16.60
C LEU A 70 -1.77 1.86 -17.25
N THR A 71 -2.87 1.71 -17.99
CA THR A 71 -3.15 0.46 -18.74
C THR A 71 -2.08 0.19 -19.77
N ASP A 72 -1.63 1.22 -20.49
CA ASP A 72 -0.57 1.11 -21.49
C ASP A 72 0.77 0.69 -20.84
N GLU A 73 1.13 1.29 -19.71
CA GLU A 73 2.33 0.92 -18.95
C GLU A 73 2.26 -0.50 -18.39
N ILE A 74 1.09 -0.92 -17.87
CA ILE A 74 0.87 -2.31 -17.44
C ILE A 74 1.06 -3.28 -18.59
N ASN A 75 0.53 -2.97 -19.78
CA ASN A 75 0.69 -3.82 -20.95
C ASN A 75 2.17 -3.91 -21.39
N LYS A 76 2.93 -2.81 -21.33
CA LYS A 76 4.38 -2.83 -21.57
C LYS A 76 5.10 -3.72 -20.55
N GLY A 77 4.75 -3.61 -19.25
CA GLY A 77 5.34 -4.42 -18.18
C GLY A 77 5.05 -5.92 -18.28
N LEU A 78 3.95 -6.31 -18.91
CA LEU A 78 3.59 -7.71 -19.13
C LEU A 78 4.20 -8.32 -20.40
N SER A 79 4.58 -7.49 -21.37
CA SER A 79 5.16 -7.92 -22.64
C SER A 79 6.65 -8.24 -22.49
N LYS A 80 7.08 -9.38 -23.06
CA LYS A 80 8.49 -9.77 -23.06
C LYS A 80 9.39 -8.77 -23.79
N GLU A 81 8.85 -8.11 -24.80
CA GLU A 81 9.63 -7.20 -25.65
C GLU A 81 9.87 -5.82 -24.98
N THR A 82 8.96 -5.39 -24.12
CA THR A 82 8.97 -4.03 -23.55
C THR A 82 9.13 -4.00 -22.04
N HIS A 83 9.20 -5.15 -21.37
CA HIS A 83 9.29 -5.28 -19.92
C HIS A 83 10.44 -4.48 -19.32
N ASP A 84 11.62 -4.57 -19.94
CA ASP A 84 12.83 -3.93 -19.41
C ASP A 84 12.73 -2.39 -19.44
N ASP A 85 12.01 -1.83 -20.40
CA ASP A 85 11.80 -0.39 -20.57
C ASP A 85 10.53 0.11 -19.88
N ALA A 86 9.64 -0.80 -19.43
CA ALA A 86 8.39 -0.41 -18.79
C ALA A 86 8.63 0.31 -17.45
N ILE A 87 7.87 1.39 -17.22
CA ILE A 87 7.87 2.13 -15.95
C ILE A 87 7.19 1.30 -14.86
N VAL A 88 6.00 0.76 -15.16
CA VAL A 88 5.24 -0.13 -14.29
C VAL A 88 5.65 -1.57 -14.61
N LYS A 89 6.49 -2.15 -13.77
CA LYS A 89 7.19 -3.42 -14.06
C LYS A 89 6.29 -4.65 -14.14
N CYS A 90 5.17 -4.68 -13.45
CA CYS A 90 4.26 -5.83 -13.46
C CYS A 90 4.97 -7.16 -13.18
N PHE A 91 5.67 -7.22 -12.04
CA PHE A 91 6.41 -8.42 -11.66
C PHE A 91 5.51 -9.64 -11.51
N THR A 92 5.92 -10.74 -12.11
CA THR A 92 5.25 -12.03 -11.98
C THR A 92 5.47 -12.59 -10.58
N THR A 93 4.38 -12.92 -9.88
CA THR A 93 4.47 -13.50 -8.52
C THR A 93 4.52 -15.03 -8.53
N TYR A 94 4.26 -15.66 -9.66
CA TYR A 94 4.10 -17.11 -9.85
C TYR A 94 2.97 -17.72 -9.02
N VAL A 95 2.13 -16.89 -8.40
CA VAL A 95 0.92 -17.31 -7.69
C VAL A 95 -0.19 -17.49 -8.70
N GLN A 96 -0.69 -18.71 -8.84
CA GLN A 96 -1.73 -19.09 -9.80
C GLN A 96 -3.01 -19.62 -9.15
N ASP A 97 -2.99 -19.85 -7.83
CA ASP A 97 -4.12 -20.35 -7.06
C ASP A 97 -4.51 -19.37 -5.98
N LEU A 98 -5.78 -19.03 -5.91
CA LEU A 98 -6.35 -18.27 -4.82
C LEU A 98 -6.86 -19.20 -3.71
N PRO A 99 -6.91 -18.73 -2.45
CA PRO A 99 -7.51 -19.48 -1.35
C PRO A 99 -8.97 -19.83 -1.64
N ASN A 100 -9.37 -21.03 -1.22
CA ASN A 100 -10.73 -21.53 -1.45
C ASN A 100 -11.54 -21.82 -0.16
N GLY A 101 -10.93 -21.52 1.02
CA GLY A 101 -11.57 -21.70 2.34
C GLY A 101 -11.59 -23.12 2.87
N THR A 102 -10.92 -24.08 2.17
CA THR A 102 -10.81 -25.49 2.65
C THR A 102 -9.49 -25.78 3.37
N GLU A 103 -8.64 -24.77 3.50
CA GLU A 103 -7.30 -24.87 4.06
C GLU A 103 -7.34 -25.22 5.53
N LYS A 104 -6.41 -26.10 5.97
CA LYS A 104 -6.24 -26.53 7.34
C LYS A 104 -4.78 -26.66 7.72
N GLY A 105 -4.46 -26.39 8.98
CA GLY A 105 -3.13 -26.57 9.57
C GLY A 105 -2.55 -25.31 10.17
N ASN A 106 -1.31 -25.44 10.63
CA ASN A 106 -0.49 -24.36 11.19
C ASN A 106 0.44 -23.79 10.12
N PHE A 107 0.48 -22.47 9.99
CA PHE A 107 1.29 -21.77 9.00
C PHE A 107 1.99 -20.59 9.65
N LEU A 108 3.27 -20.44 9.36
CA LEU A 108 4.01 -19.26 9.73
C LEU A 108 3.91 -18.19 8.63
N ALA A 109 3.90 -16.94 9.05
CA ALA A 109 4.15 -15.83 8.17
C ALA A 109 5.18 -14.90 8.80
N LEU A 110 6.10 -14.45 7.98
CA LEU A 110 7.10 -13.43 8.28
C LEU A 110 6.82 -12.21 7.43
N ASP A 111 6.65 -11.05 8.07
CA ASP A 111 6.43 -9.77 7.37
C ASP A 111 7.57 -8.82 7.70
N LEU A 112 8.44 -8.60 6.72
CA LEU A 112 9.60 -7.71 6.79
C LEU A 112 9.37 -6.49 5.90
N GLY A 113 8.91 -5.39 6.49
CA GLY A 113 8.54 -4.19 5.73
C GLY A 113 9.18 -2.88 6.20
N GLY A 114 9.96 -2.89 7.28
CA GLY A 114 10.55 -1.67 7.84
C GLY A 114 11.43 -1.96 9.05
N THR A 115 11.58 -0.99 9.96
CA THR A 115 12.42 -1.08 11.17
C THR A 115 11.97 -2.15 12.18
N ASN A 116 10.81 -2.74 11.95
CA ASN A 116 10.28 -3.88 12.68
C ASN A 116 9.85 -4.94 11.67
N PHE A 117 9.89 -6.19 12.11
CA PHE A 117 9.26 -7.29 11.40
C PHE A 117 8.29 -8.03 12.32
N ARG A 118 7.35 -8.71 11.71
CA ARG A 118 6.33 -9.47 12.41
C ARG A 118 6.43 -10.93 12.06
N VAL A 119 6.33 -11.79 13.08
CA VAL A 119 6.15 -13.22 12.93
C VAL A 119 4.75 -13.59 13.38
N LEU A 120 4.05 -14.39 12.59
CA LEU A 120 2.69 -14.83 12.89
C LEU A 120 2.60 -16.34 12.77
N LEU A 121 1.84 -16.96 13.68
CA LEU A 121 1.30 -18.30 13.52
C LEU A 121 -0.18 -18.17 13.16
N ILE A 122 -0.55 -18.82 12.08
CA ILE A 122 -1.92 -18.88 11.59
C ILE A 122 -2.39 -20.32 11.70
N THR A 123 -3.41 -20.55 12.48
CA THR A 123 -4.07 -21.85 12.57
C THR A 123 -5.38 -21.79 11.80
N LEU A 124 -5.52 -22.66 10.80
CA LEU A 124 -6.70 -22.79 9.98
C LEU A 124 -7.39 -24.12 10.26
N ASP A 125 -8.70 -24.08 10.47
CA ASP A 125 -9.57 -25.24 10.43
C ASP A 125 -10.87 -24.87 9.71
N ARG A 126 -10.89 -25.07 8.40
CA ARG A 126 -12.01 -24.71 7.50
C ARG A 126 -12.44 -23.25 7.68
N GLN A 127 -13.53 -23.00 8.44
CA GLN A 127 -14.07 -21.66 8.70
C GLN A 127 -13.45 -20.97 9.93
N ASN A 128 -12.74 -21.72 10.77
CA ASN A 128 -12.13 -21.17 11.96
C ASN A 128 -10.72 -20.65 11.67
N PHE A 129 -10.44 -19.49 12.21
CA PHE A 129 -9.19 -18.79 12.09
C PHE A 129 -8.71 -18.38 13.48
N ASP A 130 -7.51 -18.81 13.84
CA ASP A 130 -6.79 -18.28 15.00
C ASP A 130 -5.44 -17.74 14.55
N MET A 131 -4.98 -16.66 15.21
CA MET A 131 -3.72 -16.01 14.88
C MET A 131 -3.00 -15.55 16.13
N LYS A 132 -1.74 -15.97 16.26
CA LYS A 132 -0.81 -15.45 17.25
C LYS A 132 0.28 -14.68 16.54
N SER A 133 0.69 -13.51 17.07
CA SER A 133 1.71 -12.69 16.43
C SER A 133 2.68 -12.10 17.45
N LYS A 134 3.91 -11.84 17.01
CA LYS A 134 4.93 -11.15 17.77
C LYS A 134 5.70 -10.19 16.86
N ILE A 135 5.91 -8.97 17.33
CA ILE A 135 6.68 -7.95 16.61
C ILE A 135 8.09 -7.92 17.21
N TYR A 136 9.07 -7.84 16.31
CA TYR A 136 10.47 -7.75 16.67
C TYR A 136 11.08 -6.51 16.03
N ALA A 137 11.87 -5.75 16.81
CA ALA A 137 12.60 -4.60 16.29
C ALA A 137 13.88 -5.07 15.56
N ILE A 138 14.26 -4.33 14.52
CA ILE A 138 15.54 -4.48 13.83
C ILE A 138 16.43 -3.34 14.28
N PRO A 139 17.49 -3.59 15.04
CA PRO A 139 18.46 -2.56 15.40
C PRO A 139 19.09 -1.93 14.15
N GLN A 140 19.33 -0.62 14.20
CA GLN A 140 19.95 0.09 13.07
C GLN A 140 21.30 -0.52 12.65
N SER A 141 22.06 -1.07 13.60
CA SER A 141 23.31 -1.77 13.32
C SER A 141 23.11 -3.00 12.41
N LEU A 142 21.95 -3.66 12.46
CA LEU A 142 21.62 -4.77 11.56
C LEU A 142 21.08 -4.29 10.22
N MET A 143 20.34 -3.16 10.20
CA MET A 143 19.86 -2.57 8.95
C MET A 143 21.01 -2.07 8.05
N LEU A 144 22.15 -1.73 8.66
CA LEU A 144 23.36 -1.23 7.98
C LEU A 144 24.54 -2.23 8.01
N GLY A 145 24.32 -3.43 8.56
CA GLY A 145 25.32 -4.47 8.70
C GLY A 145 25.45 -5.37 7.47
N THR A 146 25.60 -6.68 7.70
CA THR A 146 25.64 -7.68 6.62
C THR A 146 24.30 -8.40 6.50
N GLY A 147 24.00 -8.92 5.31
CA GLY A 147 22.81 -9.76 5.08
C GLY A 147 22.79 -10.97 6.02
N THR A 148 23.94 -11.63 6.22
CA THR A 148 24.06 -12.75 7.16
C THR A 148 23.61 -12.37 8.57
N GLN A 149 24.03 -11.22 9.08
CA GLN A 149 23.61 -10.74 10.41
C GLN A 149 22.12 -10.46 10.49
N LEU A 150 21.56 -9.85 9.45
CA LEU A 150 20.12 -9.58 9.36
C LEU A 150 19.30 -10.87 9.36
N PHE A 151 19.62 -11.81 8.45
CA PHE A 151 18.86 -13.07 8.33
C PHE A 151 19.06 -13.98 9.52
N ASP A 152 20.25 -14.01 10.14
CA ASP A 152 20.48 -14.72 11.40
C ASP A 152 19.64 -14.19 12.56
N HIS A 153 19.47 -12.88 12.66
CA HIS A 153 18.58 -12.25 13.64
C HIS A 153 17.12 -12.67 13.40
N ILE A 154 16.66 -12.62 12.15
CA ILE A 154 15.30 -13.02 11.77
C ILE A 154 15.09 -14.51 12.12
N ALA A 155 16.00 -15.40 11.73
CA ALA A 155 15.91 -16.82 12.02
C ALA A 155 15.94 -17.12 13.53
N GLN A 156 16.71 -16.35 14.31
CA GLN A 156 16.69 -16.46 15.77
C GLN A 156 15.31 -16.09 16.35
N CYS A 157 14.70 -15.00 15.89
CA CYS A 157 13.39 -14.60 16.35
C CYS A 157 12.30 -15.61 15.95
N LEU A 158 12.38 -16.19 14.74
CA LEU A 158 11.51 -17.28 14.29
C LEU A 158 11.65 -18.50 15.22
N ALA A 159 12.88 -18.90 15.54
CA ALA A 159 13.15 -20.02 16.44
C ALA A 159 12.56 -19.81 17.84
N LEU A 160 12.73 -18.61 18.40
CA LEU A 160 12.16 -18.25 19.69
C LEU A 160 10.63 -18.27 19.66
N PHE A 161 10.02 -17.72 18.61
CA PHE A 161 8.57 -17.70 18.46
C PHE A 161 7.97 -19.09 18.36
N VAL A 162 8.57 -19.98 17.56
CA VAL A 162 8.14 -21.39 17.42
C VAL A 162 8.29 -22.14 18.75
N LYS A 163 9.39 -21.86 19.51
CA LYS A 163 9.63 -22.44 20.82
C LYS A 163 8.60 -21.96 21.86
N ASP A 164 8.31 -20.65 21.89
CA ASP A 164 7.31 -20.06 22.81
C ASP A 164 5.92 -20.68 22.61
N LEU A 165 5.65 -21.19 21.41
CA LEU A 165 4.39 -21.84 21.05
C LEU A 165 4.41 -23.38 21.17
N ASN A 166 5.54 -23.99 21.62
CA ASN A 166 5.76 -25.44 21.74
C ASN A 166 5.60 -26.21 20.40
N LEU A 167 5.95 -25.56 19.25
CA LEU A 167 5.80 -26.13 17.90
C LEU A 167 7.14 -26.56 17.27
N GLN A 168 8.23 -26.62 18.03
CA GLN A 168 9.59 -26.91 17.52
C GLN A 168 9.74 -28.31 16.91
N ASN A 169 8.79 -29.22 17.16
CA ASN A 169 8.80 -30.59 16.61
C ASN A 169 8.04 -30.69 15.28
N GLU A 170 7.24 -29.70 14.92
CA GLU A 170 6.48 -29.65 13.68
C GLU A 170 7.31 -29.01 12.54
N VAL A 171 7.09 -29.48 11.31
CA VAL A 171 7.57 -28.78 10.13
C VAL A 171 6.54 -27.73 9.75
N LEU A 172 6.88 -26.46 9.94
CA LEU A 172 5.96 -25.34 9.72
C LEU A 172 6.25 -24.67 8.36
N PRO A 173 5.27 -24.64 7.44
CA PRO A 173 5.39 -23.89 6.22
C PRO A 173 5.38 -22.37 6.51
N LEU A 174 6.30 -21.64 5.90
CA LEU A 174 6.48 -20.20 6.07
C LEU A 174 6.18 -19.45 4.77
N GLY A 175 5.31 -18.46 4.84
CA GLY A 175 5.20 -17.41 3.86
C GLY A 175 6.07 -16.20 4.26
N PHE A 176 6.95 -15.79 3.37
CA PHE A 176 7.84 -14.68 3.59
C PHE A 176 7.35 -13.44 2.83
N THR A 177 6.75 -12.49 3.53
CA THR A 177 6.45 -11.18 2.97
C THR A 177 7.67 -10.29 3.12
N PHE A 178 8.17 -9.86 1.98
CA PHE A 178 9.36 -9.05 1.87
C PHE A 178 9.02 -7.78 1.07
N SER A 179 8.79 -6.69 1.77
CA SER A 179 8.28 -5.44 1.19
C SER A 179 9.41 -4.54 0.68
N PHE A 180 10.28 -5.09 -0.16
CA PHE A 180 11.31 -4.40 -0.91
C PHE A 180 11.24 -4.83 -2.38
N PRO A 181 11.75 -4.02 -3.32
CA PRO A 181 11.74 -4.38 -4.74
C PRO A 181 12.51 -5.67 -5.01
N LEU A 182 11.83 -6.67 -5.58
CA LEU A 182 12.36 -7.99 -5.91
C LEU A 182 12.14 -8.32 -7.38
N THR A 183 13.12 -8.96 -8.00
CA THR A 183 12.91 -9.75 -9.21
C THR A 183 12.65 -11.20 -8.80
N GLN A 184 11.43 -11.70 -9.02
CA GLN A 184 11.06 -13.06 -8.69
C GLN A 184 11.28 -13.99 -9.90
N HIS A 185 11.92 -15.13 -9.65
CA HIS A 185 12.11 -16.19 -10.65
C HIS A 185 11.21 -17.40 -10.38
N GLY A 186 10.55 -17.44 -9.23
CA GLY A 186 9.63 -18.48 -8.81
C GLY A 186 8.91 -18.13 -7.52
N LEU A 187 8.11 -19.05 -7.00
CA LEU A 187 7.42 -18.87 -5.72
C LEU A 187 8.36 -18.73 -4.53
N THR A 188 9.51 -19.39 -4.60
CA THR A 188 10.49 -19.49 -3.52
C THR A 188 11.86 -18.98 -3.97
N GLU A 189 11.89 -18.10 -4.95
CA GLU A 189 13.13 -17.49 -5.45
C GLU A 189 12.88 -16.02 -5.77
N GLY A 190 13.57 -15.12 -5.04
CA GLY A 190 13.42 -13.69 -5.20
C GLY A 190 14.72 -12.93 -4.93
N HIS A 191 15.20 -12.22 -5.93
CA HIS A 191 16.45 -11.47 -5.89
C HIS A 191 16.20 -10.00 -5.56
N LEU A 192 16.87 -9.49 -4.53
CA LEU A 192 16.72 -8.09 -4.12
C LEU A 192 17.30 -7.14 -5.17
N VAL A 193 16.45 -6.26 -5.70
CA VAL A 193 16.89 -5.25 -6.67
C VAL A 193 17.62 -4.09 -5.99
N ARG A 194 17.06 -3.57 -4.90
CA ARG A 194 17.64 -2.48 -4.11
C ARG A 194 17.04 -2.42 -2.72
N TRP A 195 17.80 -1.92 -1.77
CA TRP A 195 17.28 -1.57 -0.46
C TRP A 195 16.48 -0.27 -0.48
N THR A 196 15.50 -0.17 0.40
CA THR A 196 14.68 1.02 0.68
C THR A 196 14.49 1.15 2.20
N LYS A 197 13.73 2.13 2.66
CA LYS A 197 13.27 2.27 4.06
C LYS A 197 14.41 2.29 5.10
N GLY A 198 15.59 2.80 4.72
CA GLY A 198 16.74 2.93 5.63
C GLY A 198 17.61 1.69 5.79
N PHE A 199 17.35 0.61 5.02
CA PHE A 199 18.22 -0.54 4.95
C PHE A 199 19.36 -0.31 3.95
N ASN A 200 20.51 -0.89 4.27
CA ASN A 200 21.69 -0.96 3.38
C ASN A 200 22.61 -2.12 3.78
N CYS A 201 22.04 -3.32 3.93
CA CYS A 201 22.83 -4.50 4.27
C CYS A 201 23.69 -4.94 3.10
N SER A 202 24.98 -5.17 3.35
CA SER A 202 25.90 -5.72 2.34
C SER A 202 25.62 -7.19 2.04
N GLY A 203 25.92 -7.63 0.80
CA GLY A 203 25.78 -9.03 0.39
C GLY A 203 24.35 -9.53 0.28
N VAL A 204 23.39 -8.66 -0.14
CA VAL A 204 21.99 -9.04 -0.34
C VAL A 204 21.45 -8.56 -1.69
N ILE A 205 21.93 -7.41 -2.18
CA ILE A 205 21.50 -6.90 -3.49
C ILE A 205 21.95 -7.89 -4.58
N GLY A 206 21.01 -8.32 -5.41
CA GLY A 206 21.22 -9.32 -6.45
C GLY A 206 21.16 -10.77 -5.96
N GLU A 207 21.13 -11.01 -4.65
CA GLU A 207 21.06 -12.35 -4.07
C GLU A 207 19.60 -12.79 -3.85
N ASP A 208 19.39 -14.12 -3.85
CA ASP A 208 18.11 -14.72 -3.50
C ASP A 208 17.87 -14.62 -1.98
N VAL A 209 16.94 -13.77 -1.58
CA VAL A 209 16.65 -13.52 -0.16
C VAL A 209 15.96 -14.72 0.52
N VAL A 210 15.35 -15.63 -0.25
CA VAL A 210 14.79 -16.87 0.28
C VAL A 210 15.91 -17.82 0.66
N ALA A 211 16.89 -18.01 -0.21
CA ALA A 211 18.07 -18.82 0.08
C ALA A 211 18.85 -18.30 1.30
N LEU A 212 19.00 -16.96 1.41
CA LEU A 212 19.65 -16.35 2.59
C LEU A 212 18.87 -16.64 3.90
N LEU A 213 17.53 -16.61 3.84
CA LEU A 213 16.69 -16.94 4.99
C LEU A 213 16.74 -18.44 5.33
N GLU A 214 16.67 -19.33 4.34
CA GLU A 214 16.76 -20.78 4.53
C GLU A 214 18.09 -21.21 5.13
N ASP A 215 19.19 -20.64 4.67
CA ASP A 215 20.54 -20.84 5.24
C ASP A 215 20.57 -20.43 6.73
N ALA A 216 20.00 -19.29 7.07
CA ALA A 216 19.94 -18.82 8.45
C ALA A 216 19.04 -19.71 9.32
N ILE A 217 17.90 -20.17 8.82
CA ILE A 217 17.01 -21.14 9.48
C ILE A 217 17.72 -22.47 9.73
N SER A 218 18.46 -22.96 8.74
CA SER A 218 19.27 -24.17 8.83
C SER A 218 20.33 -24.10 9.93
N ARG A 219 21.05 -22.99 10.04
CA ARG A 219 22.01 -22.75 11.13
C ARG A 219 21.37 -22.80 12.52
N ARG A 220 20.08 -22.44 12.63
CA ARG A 220 19.31 -22.49 13.90
C ARG A 220 18.67 -23.85 14.17
N LYS A 221 18.73 -24.80 13.22
CA LYS A 221 18.13 -26.16 13.31
C LYS A 221 16.62 -26.12 13.60
N VAL A 222 15.91 -25.14 13.06
CA VAL A 222 14.45 -25.02 13.18
C VAL A 222 13.79 -25.69 11.99
N LYS A 223 12.67 -26.38 12.21
CA LYS A 223 11.92 -27.08 11.16
C LYS A 223 10.92 -26.12 10.48
N ILE A 224 11.42 -25.20 9.67
CA ILE A 224 10.62 -24.26 8.90
C ILE A 224 10.93 -24.49 7.42
N ASP A 225 9.88 -24.53 6.59
CA ASP A 225 9.94 -24.71 5.14
C ASP A 225 9.43 -23.42 4.48
N VAL A 226 10.30 -22.67 3.81
CA VAL A 226 9.91 -21.41 3.13
C VAL A 226 9.17 -21.77 1.84
N CYS A 227 7.87 -21.59 1.84
CA CYS A 227 6.99 -22.01 0.74
C CYS A 227 6.73 -20.93 -0.29
N ALA A 228 6.96 -19.68 0.07
CA ALA A 228 6.73 -18.56 -0.81
C ALA A 228 7.37 -17.27 -0.31
N ILE A 229 7.78 -16.43 -1.28
CA ILE A 229 8.06 -15.02 -1.07
C ILE A 229 6.99 -14.17 -1.73
N LEU A 230 6.54 -13.12 -1.05
CA LEU A 230 5.42 -12.27 -1.47
C LEU A 230 5.70 -10.81 -1.22
N ASN A 231 5.09 -9.97 -2.05
CA ASN A 231 4.85 -8.56 -1.70
C ASN A 231 3.60 -8.43 -0.79
N ASP A 232 3.52 -7.36 0.00
CA ASP A 232 2.39 -7.09 0.92
C ASP A 232 1.03 -6.95 0.18
N THR A 233 1.02 -6.41 -1.04
CA THR A 233 -0.19 -6.34 -1.86
C THR A 233 -0.71 -7.71 -2.26
N THR A 234 0.19 -8.64 -2.58
CA THR A 234 -0.16 -10.04 -2.88
C THR A 234 -0.76 -10.71 -1.64
N GLY A 235 -0.15 -10.50 -0.46
CA GLY A 235 -0.68 -10.96 0.81
C GLY A 235 -2.09 -10.40 1.09
N THR A 236 -2.32 -9.12 0.83
CA THR A 236 -3.62 -8.46 0.99
C THR A 236 -4.67 -9.07 0.06
N LEU A 237 -4.36 -9.26 -1.24
CA LEU A 237 -5.26 -9.90 -2.19
C LEU A 237 -5.66 -11.30 -1.70
N MET A 238 -4.70 -12.11 -1.34
CA MET A 238 -4.95 -13.49 -0.94
C MET A 238 -5.71 -13.57 0.40
N SER A 239 -5.42 -12.70 1.37
CA SER A 239 -6.20 -12.59 2.61
C SER A 239 -7.66 -12.25 2.36
N CYS A 240 -7.90 -11.30 1.47
CA CYS A 240 -9.26 -10.95 1.05
C CYS A 240 -9.93 -12.09 0.28
N ALA A 241 -9.21 -12.76 -0.64
CA ALA A 241 -9.72 -13.88 -1.45
C ALA A 241 -10.20 -15.05 -0.58
N TRP A 242 -9.54 -15.27 0.55
CA TRP A 242 -10.00 -16.28 1.51
C TRP A 242 -11.37 -15.96 2.12
N LYS A 243 -11.62 -14.65 2.42
CA LYS A 243 -12.92 -14.18 2.94
C LYS A 243 -13.96 -14.04 1.82
N ASN A 244 -13.52 -13.66 0.62
CA ASN A 244 -14.37 -13.39 -0.53
C ASN A 244 -13.71 -13.86 -1.83
N ARG A 245 -14.24 -14.94 -2.40
CA ARG A 245 -13.71 -15.59 -3.61
C ARG A 245 -13.68 -14.70 -4.87
N ASN A 246 -14.41 -13.59 -4.85
CA ASN A 246 -14.42 -12.63 -5.95
C ASN A 246 -13.27 -11.59 -5.83
N CYS A 247 -12.39 -11.71 -4.84
CA CYS A 247 -11.23 -10.84 -4.74
C CYS A 247 -10.29 -11.08 -5.92
N ARG A 248 -9.97 -9.98 -6.63
CA ARG A 248 -9.09 -9.98 -7.81
C ARG A 248 -8.02 -8.91 -7.73
N ILE A 249 -8.12 -8.00 -6.78
CA ILE A 249 -7.16 -6.89 -6.58
C ILE A 249 -6.81 -6.81 -5.11
N GLY A 250 -5.52 -6.67 -4.83
CA GLY A 250 -4.98 -6.31 -3.52
C GLY A 250 -4.34 -4.93 -3.61
N LEU A 251 -4.68 -4.05 -2.70
CA LEU A 251 -4.25 -2.66 -2.70
C LEU A 251 -3.68 -2.27 -1.34
N ILE A 252 -2.56 -1.57 -1.35
CA ILE A 252 -2.00 -0.91 -0.17
C ILE A 252 -2.04 0.61 -0.38
N VAL A 253 -2.65 1.33 0.57
CA VAL A 253 -2.54 2.80 0.69
C VAL A 253 -2.16 3.12 2.12
N GLY A 254 -0.87 3.11 2.36
CA GLY A 254 -0.25 3.31 3.66
C GLY A 254 0.88 4.33 3.60
N THR A 255 2.03 4.00 4.18
CA THR A 255 3.27 4.79 4.04
C THR A 255 3.66 4.92 2.57
N GLY A 256 3.59 3.80 1.81
CA GLY A 256 3.67 3.75 0.36
C GLY A 256 2.34 3.33 -0.25
N SER A 257 2.33 3.12 -1.57
CA SER A 257 1.18 2.57 -2.28
C SER A 257 1.61 1.62 -3.39
N ASN A 258 0.94 0.47 -3.45
CA ASN A 258 1.13 -0.53 -4.49
C ASN A 258 -0.14 -1.35 -4.69
N ALA A 259 -0.28 -1.99 -5.85
CA ALA A 259 -1.39 -2.88 -6.16
C ALA A 259 -0.91 -4.21 -6.77
N CYS A 260 -1.64 -5.27 -6.45
CA CYS A 260 -1.51 -6.58 -7.08
C CYS A 260 -2.88 -6.98 -7.65
N TYR A 261 -2.90 -7.65 -8.80
CA TYR A 261 -4.16 -8.07 -9.41
C TYR A 261 -4.03 -9.44 -10.09
N VAL A 262 -5.19 -10.04 -10.40
CA VAL A 262 -5.26 -11.30 -11.14
C VAL A 262 -5.27 -11.01 -12.65
N GLU A 263 -4.24 -11.47 -13.36
CA GLU A 263 -4.12 -11.37 -14.81
C GLU A 263 -4.28 -12.75 -15.45
N LYS A 264 -4.69 -12.79 -16.72
CA LYS A 264 -4.70 -14.03 -17.49
C LYS A 264 -3.28 -14.48 -17.81
N THR A 265 -2.92 -15.71 -17.47
CA THR A 265 -1.58 -16.29 -17.67
C THR A 265 -1.05 -16.07 -19.10
N LYS A 266 -1.92 -16.16 -20.11
CA LYS A 266 -1.57 -15.94 -21.52
C LYS A 266 -1.05 -14.53 -21.83
N ASN A 267 -1.38 -13.55 -21.02
CA ASN A 267 -0.95 -12.16 -21.18
C ASN A 267 0.39 -11.88 -20.50
N VAL A 268 0.88 -12.80 -19.66
CA VAL A 268 2.10 -12.63 -18.86
C VAL A 268 3.27 -13.23 -19.63
N GLN A 269 3.84 -12.47 -20.55
CA GLN A 269 4.89 -12.95 -21.45
C GLN A 269 6.30 -12.93 -20.81
N CYS A 270 6.48 -12.17 -19.75
CA CYS A 270 7.75 -12.06 -19.02
C CYS A 270 7.96 -13.19 -17.99
N ALA A 271 6.96 -14.05 -17.74
CA ALA A 271 7.10 -15.18 -16.83
C ALA A 271 8.08 -16.24 -17.36
N ILE A 272 8.95 -16.75 -16.47
CA ILE A 272 9.96 -17.75 -16.81
C ILE A 272 9.27 -19.10 -17.11
N PRO A 273 9.40 -19.67 -18.31
CA PRO A 273 8.83 -20.96 -18.65
C PRO A 273 9.36 -22.06 -17.70
N GLY A 274 8.45 -22.95 -17.28
CA GLY A 274 8.79 -24.05 -16.35
C GLY A 274 8.56 -23.73 -14.87
N ASN A 275 8.51 -22.45 -14.49
CA ASN A 275 8.27 -22.04 -13.10
C ASN A 275 6.79 -21.79 -12.77
N TYR A 276 5.91 -21.94 -13.77
CA TYR A 276 4.46 -21.85 -13.61
C TYR A 276 3.74 -22.91 -14.48
N SER A 277 2.46 -23.12 -14.21
CA SER A 277 1.64 -24.05 -14.98
C SER A 277 0.91 -23.34 -16.12
N THR A 278 1.17 -23.72 -17.35
CA THR A 278 0.47 -23.19 -18.53
C THR A 278 -1.01 -23.62 -18.61
N SER A 279 -1.40 -24.65 -17.84
CA SER A 279 -2.80 -25.08 -17.72
C SER A 279 -3.64 -24.22 -16.78
N LYS A 280 -3.01 -23.37 -15.98
CA LYS A 280 -3.70 -22.40 -15.11
C LYS A 280 -4.03 -21.14 -15.89
N SER A 281 -5.28 -20.69 -15.78
CA SER A 281 -5.79 -19.52 -16.51
C SER A 281 -5.28 -18.20 -15.99
N ASP A 282 -4.93 -18.15 -14.71
CA ASP A 282 -4.72 -16.92 -13.97
C ASP A 282 -3.34 -16.91 -13.29
N MET A 283 -2.81 -15.72 -13.12
CA MET A 283 -1.57 -15.44 -12.40
C MET A 283 -1.67 -14.09 -11.68
N LEU A 284 -1.17 -14.00 -10.47
CA LEU A 284 -1.11 -12.74 -9.74
C LEU A 284 0.09 -11.92 -10.21
N ILE A 285 -0.16 -10.63 -10.43
CA ILE A 285 0.84 -9.67 -10.88
C ILE A 285 1.01 -8.58 -9.84
N ASN A 286 2.24 -8.40 -9.36
CA ASN A 286 2.63 -7.24 -8.55
C ASN A 286 2.96 -6.09 -9.49
N THR A 287 2.13 -5.06 -9.53
CA THR A 287 2.29 -3.98 -10.52
C THR A 287 3.51 -3.11 -10.29
N GLU A 288 3.87 -2.83 -9.04
CA GLU A 288 4.82 -1.78 -8.65
C GLU A 288 4.43 -0.40 -9.25
N TRP A 289 3.14 -0.09 -9.16
CA TRP A 289 2.57 1.11 -9.77
C TRP A 289 3.06 2.43 -9.17
N GLY A 290 3.77 2.40 -8.04
CA GLY A 290 4.39 3.59 -7.45
C GLY A 290 5.29 4.34 -8.42
N ALA A 291 5.94 3.64 -9.35
CA ALA A 291 6.83 4.20 -10.37
C ALA A 291 6.07 4.90 -11.51
N PHE A 292 4.76 4.69 -11.65
CA PHE A 292 3.96 5.32 -12.70
C PHE A 292 4.11 6.85 -12.65
N GLY A 293 4.23 7.48 -13.81
CA GLY A 293 4.48 8.92 -13.94
C GLY A 293 5.95 9.30 -14.16
N GLU A 294 6.90 8.37 -13.95
CA GLU A 294 8.28 8.58 -14.40
C GLU A 294 8.29 8.85 -15.92
N GLN A 295 9.32 9.56 -16.40
CA GLN A 295 9.44 9.97 -17.81
C GLN A 295 8.27 10.85 -18.30
N ASP A 296 7.78 11.74 -17.45
CA ASP A 296 6.78 12.77 -17.76
C ASP A 296 5.39 12.23 -18.19
N VAL A 297 5.11 10.95 -17.96
CA VAL A 297 3.84 10.32 -18.36
C VAL A 297 2.62 10.95 -17.69
N LEU A 298 2.78 11.54 -16.50
CA LEU A 298 1.74 12.19 -15.71
C LEU A 298 1.83 13.72 -15.65
N ASP A 299 2.63 14.36 -16.49
CA ASP A 299 2.85 15.83 -16.47
C ASP A 299 1.55 16.64 -16.50
N PHE A 300 0.50 16.12 -17.14
CA PHE A 300 -0.81 16.77 -17.26
C PHE A 300 -1.61 16.83 -15.92
N VAL A 301 -1.16 16.15 -14.87
CA VAL A 301 -1.75 16.18 -13.52
C VAL A 301 -0.73 16.49 -12.42
N ILE A 302 0.55 16.56 -12.74
CA ILE A 302 1.61 16.95 -11.81
C ILE A 302 1.55 18.45 -11.57
N THR A 303 1.56 18.87 -10.31
CA THR A 303 1.56 20.26 -9.89
C THR A 303 2.96 20.72 -9.46
N GLU A 304 3.13 22.01 -9.24
CA GLU A 304 4.36 22.57 -8.65
C GLU A 304 4.69 21.95 -7.28
N PHE A 305 3.67 21.58 -6.50
CA PHE A 305 3.84 20.96 -5.19
C PHE A 305 4.40 19.54 -5.30
N ASP A 306 3.94 18.77 -6.28
CA ASP A 306 4.46 17.43 -6.57
C ASP A 306 5.93 17.51 -7.00
N ARG A 307 6.28 18.48 -7.85
CA ARG A 307 7.67 18.72 -8.27
C ARG A 307 8.56 19.06 -7.08
N ALA A 308 8.09 19.96 -6.21
CA ALA A 308 8.84 20.34 -5.00
C ALA A 308 9.04 19.14 -4.04
N ILE A 309 8.06 18.26 -3.91
CA ILE A 309 8.21 17.01 -3.14
C ILE A 309 9.25 16.11 -3.78
N ASP A 310 9.16 15.92 -5.09
CA ASP A 310 10.05 15.04 -5.84
C ASP A 310 11.52 15.49 -5.78
N GLU A 311 11.79 16.75 -6.11
CA GLU A 311 13.12 17.35 -6.10
C GLU A 311 13.80 17.25 -4.73
N ASN A 312 13.02 17.37 -3.65
CA ASN A 312 13.53 17.30 -2.29
C ASN A 312 13.45 15.89 -1.68
N SER A 313 13.06 14.86 -2.45
CA SER A 313 12.96 13.50 -1.97
C SER A 313 14.34 12.80 -1.95
N ILE A 314 14.41 11.63 -1.32
CA ILE A 314 15.61 10.77 -1.34
C ILE A 314 15.84 10.08 -2.71
N ASN A 315 14.83 10.12 -3.58
CA ASN A 315 14.81 9.44 -4.88
C ASN A 315 14.13 10.33 -5.94
N PRO A 316 14.74 11.47 -6.33
CA PRO A 316 14.18 12.36 -7.36
C PRO A 316 13.93 11.62 -8.68
N ASN A 317 12.84 11.99 -9.35
CA ASN A 317 12.34 11.39 -10.61
C ASN A 317 11.97 9.90 -10.50
N LYS A 318 11.75 9.40 -9.29
CA LYS A 318 11.34 8.02 -9.02
C LYS A 318 10.10 7.96 -8.15
N GLN A 319 9.26 6.94 -8.37
CA GLN A 319 8.07 6.69 -7.55
C GLN A 319 7.09 7.87 -7.54
N LEU A 320 6.84 8.51 -8.70
CA LEU A 320 6.05 9.74 -8.77
C LEU A 320 4.59 9.50 -8.39
N PHE A 321 3.98 8.41 -8.84
CA PHE A 321 2.60 8.09 -8.46
C PHE A 321 2.46 7.86 -6.96
N GLU A 322 3.39 7.12 -6.35
CA GLU A 322 3.42 6.94 -4.91
C GLU A 322 3.54 8.28 -4.16
N LYS A 323 4.33 9.21 -4.67
CA LYS A 323 4.49 10.55 -4.08
C LYS A 323 3.20 11.37 -4.11
N MET A 324 2.33 11.14 -5.09
CA MET A 324 1.05 11.83 -5.24
C MET A 324 -0.06 11.27 -4.34
N ILE A 325 0.03 9.99 -3.90
CA ILE A 325 -1.10 9.26 -3.31
C ILE A 325 -0.82 8.69 -1.92
N SER A 326 0.44 8.53 -1.52
CA SER A 326 0.75 7.79 -0.30
C SER A 326 0.86 8.68 0.95
N GLY A 327 0.71 8.03 2.11
CA GLY A 327 0.75 8.70 3.40
C GLY A 327 2.11 9.31 3.76
N MET A 328 3.20 8.85 3.16
CA MET A 328 4.52 9.43 3.38
C MET A 328 4.59 10.89 2.89
N TYR A 329 3.81 11.22 1.87
CA TYR A 329 3.93 12.51 1.18
C TYR A 329 2.71 13.41 1.33
N MET A 330 1.54 12.87 1.63
CA MET A 330 0.28 13.64 1.71
C MET A 330 0.36 14.82 2.70
N GLY A 331 0.95 14.62 3.86
CA GLY A 331 1.14 15.72 4.83
C GLY A 331 2.07 16.81 4.31
N GLU A 332 3.17 16.45 3.66
CA GLU A 332 4.09 17.41 3.06
C GLU A 332 3.47 18.16 1.88
N LEU A 333 2.67 17.49 1.06
CA LEU A 333 1.91 18.13 -0.01
C LEU A 333 0.97 19.19 0.57
N THR A 334 0.21 18.84 1.61
CA THR A 334 -0.66 19.79 2.33
C THR A 334 0.14 20.96 2.89
N ARG A 335 1.29 20.70 3.51
CA ARG A 335 2.18 21.72 4.06
C ARG A 335 2.61 22.75 3.00
N LEU A 336 3.05 22.28 1.84
CA LEU A 336 3.49 23.14 0.74
C LEU A 336 2.37 24.05 0.23
N VAL A 337 1.15 23.51 0.08
CA VAL A 337 -0.02 24.30 -0.30
C VAL A 337 -0.31 25.36 0.75
N LEU A 338 -0.36 25.00 2.04
CA LEU A 338 -0.61 25.92 3.13
C LEU A 338 0.48 27.01 3.20
N GLU A 339 1.76 26.65 3.07
CA GLU A 339 2.88 27.59 3.07
C GLU A 339 2.75 28.63 1.92
N LYS A 340 2.40 28.18 0.71
CA LYS A 340 2.15 29.07 -0.42
C LYS A 340 1.02 30.05 -0.13
N LEU A 341 -0.09 29.58 0.43
CA LEU A 341 -1.25 30.40 0.77
C LEU A 341 -0.94 31.44 1.86
N VAL A 342 -0.14 31.05 2.86
CA VAL A 342 0.31 32.00 3.89
C VAL A 342 1.23 33.05 3.29
N ASN A 343 2.17 32.66 2.45
CA ASN A 343 3.11 33.60 1.81
C ASN A 343 2.38 34.57 0.86
N ALA A 344 1.26 34.14 0.25
CA ALA A 344 0.39 35.00 -0.56
C ALA A 344 -0.53 35.92 0.28
N GLY A 345 -0.53 35.78 1.61
CA GLY A 345 -1.40 36.56 2.49
C GLY A 345 -2.85 36.07 2.61
N PHE A 346 -3.20 34.95 1.99
CA PHE A 346 -4.57 34.42 1.94
C PHE A 346 -4.92 33.58 3.19
N LEU A 347 -3.93 33.25 4.01
CA LEU A 347 -4.10 32.45 5.20
C LEU A 347 -3.35 33.06 6.37
N PHE A 348 -3.95 33.07 7.58
CA PHE A 348 -3.36 33.54 8.83
C PHE A 348 -2.84 34.99 8.80
N GLY A 349 -3.40 35.84 7.92
CA GLY A 349 -2.92 37.22 7.73
C GLY A 349 -1.45 37.29 7.28
N GLY A 350 -0.96 36.29 6.55
CA GLY A 350 0.42 36.21 6.03
C GLY A 350 1.48 35.81 7.09
N LYS A 351 1.06 35.44 8.29
CA LYS A 351 1.98 35.05 9.38
C LYS A 351 2.21 33.53 9.37
N CYS A 352 3.32 33.10 8.76
CA CYS A 352 3.68 31.69 8.71
C CYS A 352 4.44 31.26 9.97
N PRO A 353 3.95 30.25 10.70
CA PRO A 353 4.66 29.72 11.87
C PRO A 353 5.92 28.97 11.43
N ASN A 354 6.95 29.00 12.26
CA ASN A 354 8.24 28.38 11.95
C ASN A 354 8.14 26.88 11.64
N ASP A 355 7.23 26.17 12.33
CA ASP A 355 7.10 24.72 12.12
C ASP A 355 6.35 24.39 10.82
N LEU A 356 5.44 25.23 10.34
CA LEU A 356 4.83 25.05 9.02
C LEU A 356 5.83 25.26 7.87
N ARG A 357 6.89 26.07 8.07
CA ARG A 357 7.99 26.24 7.10
C ARG A 357 8.93 25.04 7.02
N LYS A 358 8.93 24.17 8.03
CA LYS A 358 9.85 23.05 8.11
C LYS A 358 9.26 21.80 7.45
N ARG A 359 10.00 21.26 6.49
CA ARG A 359 9.66 19.98 5.88
C ARG A 359 9.42 18.89 6.93
N GLY A 360 8.39 18.06 6.69
CA GLY A 360 8.07 16.91 7.54
C GLY A 360 7.43 17.26 8.90
N LYS A 361 7.06 18.53 9.14
CA LYS A 361 6.39 18.94 10.38
C LYS A 361 4.87 18.85 10.29
N PHE A 362 4.29 18.90 9.11
CA PHE A 362 2.87 18.64 8.91
C PHE A 362 2.67 17.16 8.58
N PHE A 363 2.25 16.37 9.55
CA PHE A 363 2.10 14.92 9.39
C PHE A 363 0.80 14.56 8.67
N THR A 364 0.79 13.48 7.93
CA THR A 364 -0.41 12.98 7.25
C THR A 364 -1.56 12.66 8.22
N LYS A 365 -1.26 12.28 9.46
CA LYS A 365 -2.29 12.13 10.49
C LYS A 365 -3.09 13.42 10.72
N TYR A 366 -2.47 14.59 10.58
CA TYR A 366 -3.15 15.89 10.73
C TYR A 366 -4.20 16.13 9.65
N VAL A 367 -3.96 15.65 8.42
CA VAL A 367 -4.98 15.68 7.35
C VAL A 367 -6.23 14.93 7.80
N SER A 368 -6.05 13.71 8.30
CA SER A 368 -7.16 12.87 8.77
C SER A 368 -7.87 13.45 10.01
N GLU A 369 -7.11 14.01 10.95
CA GLU A 369 -7.63 14.63 12.17
C GLU A 369 -8.47 15.88 11.83
N ILE A 370 -7.96 16.75 10.95
CA ILE A 370 -8.65 17.99 10.52
C ILE A 370 -9.93 17.64 9.75
N GLU A 371 -9.89 16.67 8.84
CA GLU A 371 -11.06 16.27 8.08
C GLU A 371 -12.11 15.52 8.91
N ASN A 372 -11.72 14.99 10.06
CA ASN A 372 -12.65 14.36 11.00
C ASN A 372 -13.48 15.37 11.81
N ASP A 373 -13.17 16.65 11.76
CA ASP A 373 -13.98 17.68 12.42
C ASP A 373 -15.41 17.71 11.85
N PRO A 374 -16.46 17.76 12.68
CA PRO A 374 -17.84 17.98 12.20
C PRO A 374 -17.97 19.33 11.49
N LYS A 375 -18.97 19.45 10.60
CA LYS A 375 -19.29 20.69 9.91
C LYS A 375 -19.42 21.86 10.88
N GLY A 376 -18.71 22.97 10.60
CA GLY A 376 -18.74 24.19 11.41
C GLY A 376 -18.10 24.07 12.78
N ARG A 377 -17.35 22.97 13.02
CA ARG A 377 -16.52 22.79 14.21
C ARG A 377 -15.09 22.55 13.76
N TYR A 378 -14.13 23.14 14.47
CA TYR A 378 -12.72 23.15 14.08
C TYR A 378 -11.83 22.77 15.29
N THR A 379 -12.29 21.83 16.11
CA THR A 379 -11.57 21.42 17.32
C THR A 379 -10.23 20.79 16.97
N ASN A 380 -10.23 19.76 16.15
CA ASN A 380 -9.00 19.07 15.75
C ASN A 380 -8.11 20.00 14.91
N CYS A 381 -8.70 20.80 14.01
CA CYS A 381 -7.97 21.77 13.22
C CYS A 381 -7.22 22.76 14.11
N ARG A 382 -7.87 23.30 15.13
CA ARG A 382 -7.24 24.24 16.09
C ARG A 382 -6.15 23.56 16.92
N GLU A 383 -6.34 22.32 17.34
CA GLU A 383 -5.34 21.54 18.08
C GLU A 383 -4.09 21.30 17.22
N VAL A 384 -4.25 20.85 15.97
CA VAL A 384 -3.14 20.68 15.03
C VAL A 384 -2.41 22.01 14.78
N LEU A 385 -3.15 23.09 14.54
CA LEU A 385 -2.54 24.41 14.32
C LEU A 385 -1.81 24.92 15.56
N ALA A 386 -2.31 24.63 16.75
CA ALA A 386 -1.63 24.96 18.01
C ALA A 386 -0.32 24.17 18.20
N GLU A 387 -0.29 22.87 17.81
CA GLU A 387 0.94 22.07 17.79
C GLU A 387 2.00 22.68 16.82
N LEU A 388 1.56 23.27 15.72
CA LEU A 388 2.42 23.97 14.76
C LEU A 388 2.80 25.39 15.20
N GLY A 389 2.41 25.81 16.42
CA GLY A 389 2.76 27.10 17.00
C GLY A 389 1.77 28.23 16.69
N MET A 390 0.57 27.90 16.16
CA MET A 390 -0.47 28.88 15.85
C MET A 390 -1.61 28.84 16.85
N ARG A 391 -1.84 29.98 17.51
CA ARG A 391 -2.95 30.18 18.44
C ARG A 391 -3.86 31.31 17.93
N ASN A 392 -5.12 31.31 18.34
CA ASN A 392 -6.11 32.32 17.97
C ASN A 392 -6.37 32.40 16.45
N VAL A 393 -6.53 31.23 15.81
CA VAL A 393 -6.86 31.12 14.40
C VAL A 393 -8.36 31.38 14.19
N SER A 394 -8.74 32.13 13.16
CA SER A 394 -10.14 32.40 12.82
C SER A 394 -10.87 31.15 12.36
N ASP A 395 -12.20 31.14 12.43
CA ASP A 395 -13.02 30.04 11.88
C ASP A 395 -12.81 29.92 10.36
N GLN A 396 -12.68 31.06 9.66
CA GLN A 396 -12.44 31.07 8.22
C GLN A 396 -11.07 30.47 7.86
N ASP A 397 -10.01 30.76 8.63
CA ASP A 397 -8.71 30.11 8.43
C ASP A 397 -8.80 28.59 8.65
N CYS A 398 -9.53 28.15 9.68
CA CYS A 398 -9.74 26.72 9.92
C CYS A 398 -10.52 26.07 8.77
N GLU A 399 -11.54 26.74 8.22
CA GLU A 399 -12.29 26.28 7.04
C GLU A 399 -11.39 26.16 5.82
N ASN A 400 -10.54 27.17 5.57
CA ASN A 400 -9.57 27.20 4.49
C ASN A 400 -8.55 26.04 4.62
N VAL A 401 -7.98 25.82 5.81
CA VAL A 401 -7.06 24.70 6.07
C VAL A 401 -7.74 23.35 5.85
N ARG A 402 -8.98 23.21 6.33
CA ARG A 402 -9.76 21.98 6.13
C ARG A 402 -10.04 21.73 4.64
N TYR A 403 -10.33 22.77 3.88
CA TYR A 403 -10.50 22.66 2.43
C TYR A 403 -9.22 22.16 1.74
N VAL A 404 -8.06 22.73 2.08
CA VAL A 404 -6.76 22.28 1.54
C VAL A 404 -6.53 20.80 1.86
N CYS A 405 -6.77 20.36 3.11
CA CYS A 405 -6.67 18.95 3.48
C CYS A 405 -7.58 18.08 2.61
N SER A 406 -8.85 18.49 2.45
CA SER A 406 -9.85 17.71 1.70
C SER A 406 -9.51 17.61 0.20
N VAL A 407 -8.96 18.66 -0.41
CA VAL A 407 -8.55 18.63 -1.82
C VAL A 407 -7.37 17.68 -2.02
N VAL A 408 -6.39 17.69 -1.12
CA VAL A 408 -5.20 16.82 -1.21
C VAL A 408 -5.60 15.35 -1.00
N SER A 409 -6.37 15.02 0.03
CA SER A 409 -6.81 13.65 0.30
C SER A 409 -7.73 13.12 -0.79
N ARG A 410 -8.65 13.95 -1.30
CA ARG A 410 -9.52 13.63 -2.42
C ARG A 410 -8.73 13.34 -3.70
N ARG A 411 -7.76 14.19 -4.04
CA ARG A 411 -6.89 13.95 -5.20
C ARG A 411 -6.21 12.60 -5.11
N ALA A 412 -5.64 12.26 -3.96
CA ALA A 412 -5.04 10.96 -3.72
C ALA A 412 -6.05 9.81 -3.90
N ALA A 413 -7.23 9.92 -3.29
CA ALA A 413 -8.29 8.92 -3.43
C ALA A 413 -8.76 8.76 -4.89
N HIS A 414 -8.90 9.84 -5.64
CA HIS A 414 -9.30 9.82 -7.05
C HIS A 414 -8.23 9.20 -7.96
N LEU A 415 -6.95 9.49 -7.74
CA LEU A 415 -5.84 8.86 -8.48
C LEU A 415 -5.77 7.36 -8.20
N VAL A 416 -5.89 6.94 -6.94
CA VAL A 416 -6.00 5.52 -6.57
C VAL A 416 -7.21 4.87 -7.25
N SER A 417 -8.36 5.57 -7.27
CA SER A 417 -9.58 5.09 -7.94
C SER A 417 -9.39 4.89 -9.43
N ALA A 418 -8.67 5.81 -10.10
CA ALA A 418 -8.32 5.67 -11.50
C ALA A 418 -7.43 4.43 -11.74
N GLY A 419 -6.45 4.20 -10.86
CA GLY A 419 -5.62 3.00 -10.91
C GLY A 419 -6.44 1.71 -10.76
N ILE A 420 -7.33 1.65 -9.76
CA ILE A 420 -8.22 0.49 -9.57
C ILE A 420 -9.18 0.32 -10.76
N ALA A 421 -9.74 1.39 -11.30
CA ALA A 421 -10.63 1.32 -12.46
C ALA A 421 -9.89 0.79 -13.72
N ALA A 422 -8.62 1.15 -13.92
CA ALA A 422 -7.78 0.59 -14.96
C ALA A 422 -7.60 -0.93 -14.80
N LEU A 423 -7.28 -1.40 -13.58
CA LEU A 423 -7.16 -2.83 -13.28
C LEU A 423 -8.48 -3.59 -13.46
N LEU A 424 -9.61 -3.01 -13.03
CA LEU A 424 -10.94 -3.60 -13.22
C LEU A 424 -11.29 -3.76 -14.71
N ASN A 425 -10.96 -2.77 -15.52
CA ASN A 425 -11.16 -2.84 -16.98
C ASN A 425 -10.28 -3.93 -17.63
N LYS A 426 -9.06 -4.12 -17.12
CA LYS A 426 -8.18 -5.22 -17.58
C LYS A 426 -8.71 -6.60 -17.19
N ILE A 427 -9.19 -6.74 -15.96
CA ILE A 427 -9.77 -8.00 -15.45
C ILE A 427 -11.04 -8.35 -16.24
N GLY A 428 -11.90 -7.38 -16.51
CA GLY A 428 -13.11 -7.54 -17.31
C GLY A 428 -14.20 -8.42 -16.67
N GLU A 429 -14.12 -8.67 -15.36
CA GLU A 429 -15.09 -9.48 -14.61
C GLU A 429 -16.12 -8.59 -13.89
N ASN A 430 -17.36 -9.06 -13.78
CA ASN A 430 -18.36 -8.45 -12.90
C ASN A 430 -18.21 -8.95 -11.47
N ASN A 431 -18.62 -8.13 -10.50
CA ASN A 431 -18.61 -8.45 -9.06
C ASN A 431 -17.20 -8.70 -8.51
N VAL A 432 -16.23 -7.89 -8.92
CA VAL A 432 -14.86 -7.94 -8.39
C VAL A 432 -14.82 -7.35 -6.97
N THR A 433 -14.08 -8.02 -6.09
CA THR A 433 -13.75 -7.47 -4.77
C THR A 433 -12.30 -6.97 -4.79
N VAL A 434 -12.10 -5.79 -4.24
CA VAL A 434 -10.79 -5.17 -3.97
C VAL A 434 -10.49 -5.33 -2.50
N GLY A 435 -9.46 -6.11 -2.16
CA GLY A 435 -8.91 -6.18 -0.81
C GLY A 435 -7.98 -5.00 -0.59
N ILE A 436 -8.15 -4.25 0.47
CA ILE A 436 -7.35 -3.06 0.73
C ILE A 436 -6.81 -3.03 2.15
N ASP A 437 -5.57 -2.57 2.32
CA ASP A 437 -4.93 -2.29 3.61
C ASP A 437 -4.10 -1.00 3.53
N GLY A 438 -3.68 -0.53 4.67
CA GLY A 438 -2.80 0.62 4.81
C GLY A 438 -3.37 1.71 5.71
N SER A 439 -2.46 2.47 6.33
CA SER A 439 -2.83 3.45 7.36
C SER A 439 -3.65 4.62 6.82
N VAL A 440 -3.42 5.07 5.59
CA VAL A 440 -4.21 6.14 4.98
C VAL A 440 -5.66 5.68 4.82
N TYR A 441 -5.86 4.51 4.21
CA TYR A 441 -7.21 3.98 4.02
C TYR A 441 -7.94 3.74 5.34
N ARG A 442 -7.26 3.19 6.35
CA ARG A 442 -7.88 2.83 7.64
C ARG A 442 -8.27 4.01 8.49
N PHE A 443 -7.44 5.05 8.52
CA PHE A 443 -7.59 6.12 9.49
C PHE A 443 -8.15 7.41 8.91
N HIS A 444 -8.16 7.55 7.59
CA HIS A 444 -8.74 8.73 6.97
C HIS A 444 -10.28 8.62 6.92
N PRO A 445 -11.03 9.61 7.44
CA PRO A 445 -12.47 9.50 7.64
C PRO A 445 -13.28 9.31 6.36
N HIS A 446 -12.77 9.78 5.22
CA HIS A 446 -13.52 9.85 3.95
C HIS A 446 -12.90 9.05 2.81
N PHE A 447 -11.70 8.48 2.96
CA PHE A 447 -10.96 7.88 1.85
C PHE A 447 -11.70 6.71 1.19
N HIS A 448 -12.35 5.85 2.01
CA HIS A 448 -13.17 4.75 1.53
C HIS A 448 -14.33 5.23 0.62
N ASP A 449 -15.07 6.22 1.09
CA ASP A 449 -16.26 6.72 0.39
C ASP A 449 -15.86 7.45 -0.89
N LEU A 450 -14.81 8.29 -0.82
CA LEU A 450 -14.24 8.98 -2.00
C LEU A 450 -13.82 7.98 -3.07
N MET A 451 -13.12 6.91 -2.69
CA MET A 451 -12.74 5.86 -3.63
C MET A 451 -13.95 5.14 -4.21
N THR A 452 -14.89 4.72 -3.35
CA THR A 452 -16.07 3.95 -3.77
C THR A 452 -16.88 4.70 -4.80
N VAL A 453 -17.18 5.98 -4.54
CA VAL A 453 -17.91 6.84 -5.47
C VAL A 453 -17.15 6.99 -6.78
N LYS A 454 -15.86 7.34 -6.70
CA LYS A 454 -15.06 7.64 -7.90
C LYS A 454 -14.82 6.40 -8.77
N ILE A 455 -14.61 5.22 -8.19
CA ILE A 455 -14.49 3.97 -8.94
C ILE A 455 -15.78 3.71 -9.73
N ASN A 456 -16.97 3.90 -9.10
CA ASN A 456 -18.25 3.69 -9.77
C ASN A 456 -18.51 4.70 -10.91
N GLU A 457 -17.95 5.92 -10.82
CA GLU A 457 -18.03 6.91 -11.91
C GLU A 457 -17.13 6.59 -13.10
N LEU A 458 -15.96 5.97 -12.84
CA LEU A 458 -14.93 5.75 -13.86
C LEU A 458 -15.07 4.44 -14.63
N GLN A 459 -15.80 3.47 -14.11
CA GLN A 459 -15.96 2.14 -14.71
C GLN A 459 -17.38 1.58 -14.51
N LYS A 460 -17.74 0.51 -15.25
CA LYS A 460 -19.11 -0.04 -15.33
C LYS A 460 -19.35 -1.32 -14.52
N TYR A 461 -18.31 -1.91 -13.95
CA TYR A 461 -18.41 -3.17 -13.24
C TYR A 461 -18.89 -2.99 -11.80
N LYS A 462 -19.56 -4.00 -11.23
CA LYS A 462 -19.87 -3.99 -9.80
C LYS A 462 -18.62 -4.26 -8.99
N VAL A 463 -18.32 -3.39 -8.05
CA VAL A 463 -17.10 -3.48 -7.23
C VAL A 463 -17.48 -3.44 -5.75
N ARG A 464 -16.80 -4.27 -4.97
CA ARG A 464 -16.84 -4.25 -3.51
C ARG A 464 -15.43 -3.98 -3.00
N ILE A 465 -15.30 -3.06 -2.07
CA ILE A 465 -14.05 -2.79 -1.36
C ILE A 465 -14.13 -3.42 0.03
N MET A 466 -13.11 -4.17 0.43
CA MET A 466 -13.02 -4.88 1.71
C MET A 466 -11.65 -4.67 2.37
N GLU A 467 -11.69 -4.42 3.67
CA GLU A 467 -10.52 -4.41 4.54
C GLU A 467 -10.22 -5.80 5.13
#